data_21cfd476c9b544aa7cd60cd7980c355d
#
_entry.id   21cfd476c9b544aa7cd60cd7980c355d
#
_cell.length_a   1.000
_cell.length_b   1.000
_cell.length_c   1.000
_cell.angle_alpha   90.00
_cell.angle_beta   90.00
_cell.angle_gamma   90.00
#
_symmetry.space_group_name_H-M   'P 1'
#
loop_
_entity.id
_entity.type
_entity.pdbx_description
1 polymer ?
#
loop_
_entity_poly.entity_id
_entity_poly.type
_entity_poly.pdbx_seq_one_letter_code
_entity_poly.pdbx_strand_id
1 'polypeptide(L)'
;MLKLFIITADIKKIGNLLRELEADRFEIKQAASFVLAYPLLSEVAPDIILLDFTSLQNEPSEWEIPEDVHLDRNPLVMGLLPVDDYENIALKPGLDDFIRWPGSMGELKVRLARLAEKWGMSEPGIIKAGDLVIDTLGCEVTLSGRLLDLTFREFELLKFLAQNRGRVFSREALLNKVWGYDYYGGDRTVDVHITRLRGKIEDSSHTFVETVRNIGHRFKRRF
;
A
#
# COMPACT_ATOMS: atom_id res chain seq x y z
N MET A 1 1.15 -0.87 -13.99
CA MET A 1 -0.21 -1.42 -13.96
C MET A 1 -0.54 -1.73 -12.52
N LEU A 2 -1.70 -1.31 -12.01
CA LEU A 2 -2.11 -1.55 -10.63
C LEU A 2 -2.52 -3.01 -10.44
N LYS A 3 -2.03 -3.63 -9.38
CA LYS A 3 -2.37 -5.02 -9.03
C LYS A 3 -3.57 -5.01 -8.09
N LEU A 4 -4.68 -5.55 -8.55
CA LEU A 4 -5.92 -5.67 -7.81
C LEU A 4 -6.14 -7.13 -7.40
N PHE A 5 -6.24 -7.40 -6.11
CA PHE A 5 -6.56 -8.72 -5.60
C PHE A 5 -8.01 -8.74 -5.11
N ILE A 6 -8.82 -9.62 -5.68
CA ILE A 6 -10.25 -9.67 -5.36
C ILE A 6 -10.54 -10.92 -4.53
N ILE A 7 -11.20 -10.76 -3.39
CA ILE A 7 -11.68 -11.87 -2.57
C ILE A 7 -13.20 -11.92 -2.66
N THR A 8 -13.72 -12.97 -3.29
CA THR A 8 -15.15 -13.18 -3.54
C THR A 8 -15.51 -14.66 -3.59
N ALA A 9 -16.54 -15.07 -2.89
CA ALA A 9 -17.04 -16.43 -2.95
C ALA A 9 -17.89 -16.71 -4.21
N ASP A 10 -18.31 -15.65 -4.94
CA ASP A 10 -19.14 -15.77 -6.15
C ASP A 10 -18.55 -15.01 -7.34
N ILE A 11 -17.58 -15.62 -8.01
CA ILE A 11 -16.92 -15.06 -9.20
C ILE A 11 -17.92 -14.74 -10.32
N LYS A 12 -19.01 -15.51 -10.46
CA LYS A 12 -19.99 -15.27 -11.51
C LYS A 12 -20.74 -13.96 -11.30
N LYS A 13 -21.02 -13.63 -10.04
CA LYS A 13 -21.73 -12.41 -9.64
C LYS A 13 -20.96 -11.14 -9.98
N ILE A 14 -19.62 -11.20 -9.95
CA ILE A 14 -18.73 -10.09 -10.28
C ILE A 14 -18.06 -10.20 -11.65
N GLY A 15 -18.47 -11.15 -12.50
CA GLY A 15 -17.82 -11.40 -13.79
C GLY A 15 -17.86 -10.21 -14.76
N ASN A 16 -18.90 -9.37 -14.72
CA ASN A 16 -18.95 -8.12 -15.49
C ASN A 16 -17.96 -7.09 -14.93
N LEU A 17 -17.88 -6.99 -13.60
CA LEU A 17 -16.95 -6.13 -12.89
C LEU A 17 -15.49 -6.46 -13.25
N LEU A 18 -15.14 -7.76 -13.27
CA LEU A 18 -13.79 -8.20 -13.63
C LEU A 18 -13.42 -7.74 -15.04
N ARG A 19 -14.29 -8.00 -16.04
CA ARG A 19 -14.03 -7.62 -17.44
C ARG A 19 -13.83 -6.11 -17.62
N GLU A 20 -14.61 -5.30 -16.93
CA GLU A 20 -14.49 -3.85 -17.04
C GLU A 20 -13.19 -3.32 -16.36
N LEU A 21 -12.79 -3.91 -15.23
CA LEU A 21 -11.56 -3.52 -14.54
C LEU A 21 -10.30 -3.98 -15.31
N GLU A 22 -10.34 -5.17 -15.94
CA GLU A 22 -9.26 -5.64 -16.83
C GLU A 22 -9.06 -4.68 -18.03
N ALA A 23 -10.16 -4.17 -18.61
CA ALA A 23 -10.10 -3.17 -19.67
C ALA A 23 -9.45 -1.84 -19.23
N ASP A 24 -9.56 -1.49 -17.95
CA ASP A 24 -8.95 -0.29 -17.35
C ASP A 24 -7.50 -0.49 -16.88
N ARG A 25 -6.83 -1.56 -17.32
CA ARG A 25 -5.41 -1.86 -17.05
C ARG A 25 -5.10 -2.25 -15.61
N PHE A 26 -6.02 -2.86 -14.88
CA PHE A 26 -5.71 -3.55 -13.65
C PHE A 26 -5.17 -4.96 -13.97
N GLU A 27 -4.10 -5.35 -13.28
CA GLU A 27 -3.70 -6.75 -13.20
C GLU A 27 -4.50 -7.40 -12.08
N ILE A 28 -5.42 -8.33 -12.44
CA ILE A 28 -6.38 -8.89 -11.49
C ILE A 28 -5.97 -10.31 -11.10
N LYS A 29 -5.91 -10.55 -9.78
CA LYS A 29 -5.86 -11.89 -9.18
C LYS A 29 -7.04 -12.03 -8.24
N GLN A 30 -7.45 -13.28 -7.98
CA GLN A 30 -8.64 -13.53 -7.17
C GLN A 30 -8.50 -14.78 -6.30
N ALA A 31 -9.23 -14.80 -5.19
CA ALA A 31 -9.41 -15.95 -4.32
C ALA A 31 -10.86 -16.07 -3.85
N ALA A 32 -11.30 -17.29 -3.55
CA ALA A 32 -12.68 -17.54 -3.14
C ALA A 32 -12.96 -17.31 -1.66
N SER A 33 -11.91 -17.17 -0.83
CA SER A 33 -12.03 -16.93 0.61
C SER A 33 -10.75 -16.27 1.16
N PHE A 34 -10.78 -15.78 2.38
CA PHE A 34 -9.59 -15.24 3.07
C PHE A 34 -8.51 -16.30 3.22
N VAL A 35 -8.87 -17.52 3.61
CA VAL A 35 -7.91 -18.62 3.78
C VAL A 35 -7.16 -18.93 2.50
N LEU A 36 -7.82 -18.89 1.35
CA LEU A 36 -7.19 -19.11 0.05
C LEU A 36 -6.40 -17.88 -0.45
N ALA A 37 -6.76 -16.70 0.02
CA ALA A 37 -6.08 -15.46 -0.35
C ALA A 37 -4.72 -15.30 0.34
N TYR A 38 -4.61 -15.58 1.63
CA TYR A 38 -3.43 -15.30 2.45
C TYR A 38 -2.11 -15.84 1.87
N PRO A 39 -2.02 -17.11 1.43
CA PRO A 39 -0.78 -17.62 0.82
C PRO A 39 -0.38 -16.88 -0.48
N LEU A 40 -1.37 -16.34 -1.20
CA LEU A 40 -1.14 -15.69 -2.48
C LEU A 40 -0.76 -14.21 -2.34
N LEU A 41 -1.07 -13.57 -1.20
CA LEU A 41 -0.81 -12.14 -1.02
C LEU A 41 0.68 -11.80 -1.10
N SER A 42 1.54 -12.63 -0.53
CA SER A 42 3.00 -12.41 -0.58
C SER A 42 3.56 -12.55 -1.99
N GLU A 43 3.02 -13.47 -2.80
CA GLU A 43 3.43 -13.69 -4.18
C GLU A 43 2.94 -12.56 -5.10
N VAL A 44 1.65 -12.21 -4.98
CA VAL A 44 1.01 -11.20 -5.83
C VAL A 44 1.46 -9.79 -5.47
N ALA A 45 1.69 -9.52 -4.17
CA ALA A 45 1.99 -8.21 -3.63
C ALA A 45 1.03 -7.13 -4.18
N PRO A 46 -0.29 -7.23 -3.87
CA PRO A 46 -1.30 -6.37 -4.46
C PRO A 46 -1.17 -4.92 -4.00
N ASP A 47 -1.58 -3.99 -4.86
CA ASP A 47 -1.72 -2.58 -4.52
C ASP A 47 -3.03 -2.31 -3.79
N ILE A 48 -4.10 -2.98 -4.23
CA ILE A 48 -5.45 -2.85 -3.68
C ILE A 48 -6.04 -4.25 -3.50
N ILE A 49 -6.71 -4.46 -2.36
CA ILE A 49 -7.54 -5.64 -2.11
C ILE A 49 -9.00 -5.20 -2.15
N LEU A 50 -9.79 -5.87 -2.98
CA LEU A 50 -11.24 -5.68 -3.07
C LEU A 50 -11.95 -6.84 -2.38
N LEU A 51 -12.67 -6.56 -1.30
CA LEU A 51 -13.40 -7.53 -0.50
C LEU A 51 -14.88 -7.53 -0.88
N ASP A 52 -15.38 -8.62 -1.41
CA ASP A 52 -16.80 -8.77 -1.77
C ASP A 52 -17.62 -9.32 -0.60
N PHE A 53 -17.98 -8.46 0.36
CA PHE A 53 -18.82 -8.82 1.49
C PHE A 53 -20.26 -9.24 1.09
N THR A 54 -20.66 -9.02 -0.16
CA THR A 54 -21.97 -9.50 -0.65
C THR A 54 -22.00 -11.02 -0.85
N SER A 55 -20.83 -11.64 -0.94
CA SER A 55 -20.67 -13.09 -1.12
C SER A 55 -19.94 -13.78 0.05
N LEU A 56 -19.20 -13.04 0.86
CA LEU A 56 -18.37 -13.53 1.97
C LEU A 56 -19.13 -13.61 3.31
N GLN A 57 -20.42 -13.99 3.29
CA GLN A 57 -21.31 -13.95 4.47
C GLN A 57 -20.86 -14.84 5.65
N ASN A 58 -20.06 -15.87 5.40
CA ASN A 58 -19.59 -16.82 6.42
C ASN A 58 -18.10 -16.59 6.79
N GLU A 59 -17.47 -15.56 6.25
CA GLU A 59 -16.08 -15.22 6.56
C GLU A 59 -15.99 -14.35 7.83
N PRO A 60 -14.82 -14.29 8.49
CA PRO A 60 -14.62 -13.44 9.64
C PRO A 60 -15.10 -12.01 9.39
N SER A 61 -15.80 -11.46 10.35
CA SER A 61 -16.35 -10.09 10.24
C SER A 61 -15.28 -9.01 10.26
N GLU A 62 -14.06 -9.36 10.62
CA GLU A 62 -12.89 -8.47 10.66
C GLU A 62 -11.88 -8.97 9.64
N TRP A 63 -11.49 -8.07 8.75
CA TRP A 63 -10.43 -8.31 7.78
C TRP A 63 -9.12 -7.75 8.34
N GLU A 64 -8.17 -8.63 8.52
CA GLU A 64 -6.79 -8.26 8.83
C GLU A 64 -5.84 -9.14 8.03
N ILE A 65 -4.75 -8.54 7.56
CA ILE A 65 -3.67 -9.33 6.96
C ILE A 65 -2.90 -9.97 8.11
N PRO A 66 -2.81 -11.31 8.15
CA PRO A 66 -2.09 -11.99 9.22
C PRO A 66 -0.64 -11.51 9.34
N GLU A 67 -0.11 -11.47 10.57
CA GLU A 67 1.24 -10.96 10.85
C GLU A 67 2.35 -11.76 10.16
N ASP A 68 2.09 -13.02 9.84
CA ASP A 68 3.00 -13.91 9.12
C ASP A 68 2.99 -13.70 7.60
N VAL A 69 2.03 -12.93 7.07
CA VAL A 69 2.00 -12.55 5.65
C VAL A 69 2.94 -11.37 5.42
N HIS A 70 4.11 -11.65 4.89
CA HIS A 70 5.10 -10.62 4.59
C HIS A 70 4.79 -9.94 3.26
N LEU A 71 4.36 -8.67 3.34
CA LEU A 71 4.15 -7.81 2.20
C LEU A 71 5.19 -6.69 2.20
N ASP A 72 5.72 -6.37 1.02
CA ASP A 72 6.65 -5.23 0.86
C ASP A 72 5.98 -3.91 1.19
N ARG A 73 4.67 -3.85 1.04
CA ARG A 73 3.81 -2.72 1.40
C ARG A 73 2.41 -3.21 1.79
N ASN A 74 1.72 -2.47 2.64
CA ASN A 74 0.33 -2.79 2.96
C ASN A 74 -0.56 -2.35 1.80
N PRO A 75 -1.35 -3.26 1.22
CA PRO A 75 -2.33 -2.91 0.21
C PRO A 75 -3.43 -2.01 0.81
N LEU A 76 -4.07 -1.22 -0.04
CA LEU A 76 -5.31 -0.57 0.32
C LEU A 76 -6.46 -1.56 0.26
N VAL A 77 -7.42 -1.42 1.16
CA VAL A 77 -8.56 -2.34 1.24
C VAL A 77 -9.85 -1.61 0.94
N MET A 78 -10.58 -2.09 -0.06
CA MET A 78 -11.89 -1.58 -0.45
C MET A 78 -12.97 -2.64 -0.30
N GLY A 79 -14.10 -2.28 0.33
CA GLY A 79 -15.23 -3.17 0.53
C GLY A 79 -16.32 -2.99 -0.52
N LEU A 80 -16.82 -4.10 -1.12
CA LEU A 80 -18.13 -4.15 -1.78
C LEU A 80 -19.15 -4.58 -0.73
N LEU A 81 -20.01 -3.68 -0.26
CA LEU A 81 -20.88 -3.89 0.88
C LEU A 81 -22.31 -4.23 0.45
N PRO A 82 -22.97 -5.23 1.08
CA PRO A 82 -24.37 -5.50 0.84
C PRO A 82 -25.24 -4.31 1.27
N VAL A 83 -26.37 -4.14 0.61
CA VAL A 83 -27.27 -3.01 0.89
C VAL A 83 -27.87 -3.12 2.28
N ASP A 84 -28.18 -4.34 2.73
CA ASP A 84 -28.91 -4.59 3.97
C ASP A 84 -28.05 -4.55 5.24
N ASP A 85 -26.72 -4.74 5.12
CA ASP A 85 -25.78 -4.74 6.26
C ASP A 85 -24.65 -3.70 6.13
N TYR A 86 -24.90 -2.70 5.33
CA TYR A 86 -23.95 -1.66 4.97
C TYR A 86 -23.36 -0.94 6.19
N GLU A 87 -24.20 -0.52 7.14
CA GLU A 87 -23.76 0.31 8.27
C GLU A 87 -22.83 -0.46 9.21
N ASN A 88 -23.14 -1.73 9.48
CA ASN A 88 -22.34 -2.57 10.35
C ASN A 88 -20.95 -2.84 9.77
N ILE A 89 -20.85 -3.08 8.45
CA ILE A 89 -19.60 -3.39 7.78
C ILE A 89 -18.78 -2.14 7.52
N ALA A 90 -19.42 -1.02 7.18
CA ALA A 90 -18.73 0.24 6.88
C ALA A 90 -17.94 0.82 8.05
N LEU A 91 -18.34 0.50 9.29
CA LEU A 91 -17.67 0.94 10.52
C LEU A 91 -16.54 0.01 10.98
N LYS A 92 -16.33 -1.14 10.30
CA LYS A 92 -15.28 -2.08 10.67
C LYS A 92 -13.89 -1.52 10.38
N PRO A 93 -12.92 -1.77 11.26
CA PRO A 93 -11.54 -1.40 11.02
C PRO A 93 -10.98 -2.15 9.80
N GLY A 94 -9.93 -1.60 9.19
CA GLY A 94 -9.20 -2.26 8.11
C GLY A 94 -9.69 -1.90 6.69
N LEU A 95 -10.82 -1.20 6.51
CA LEU A 95 -11.24 -0.67 5.21
C LEU A 95 -10.72 0.76 4.99
N ASP A 96 -10.12 1.00 3.84
CA ASP A 96 -9.70 2.36 3.41
C ASP A 96 -10.82 3.11 2.68
N ASP A 97 -11.70 2.38 1.96
CA ASP A 97 -12.92 2.88 1.34
C ASP A 97 -13.90 1.72 1.10
N PHE A 98 -15.13 2.05 0.75
CA PHE A 98 -16.17 1.07 0.45
C PHE A 98 -17.22 1.63 -0.52
N ILE A 99 -17.98 0.72 -1.13
CA ILE A 99 -19.14 1.03 -1.99
C ILE A 99 -20.26 0.03 -1.74
N ARG A 100 -21.51 0.46 -1.83
CA ARG A 100 -22.66 -0.45 -1.86
C ARG A 100 -22.67 -1.25 -3.16
N TRP A 101 -22.85 -2.56 -3.03
CA TRP A 101 -22.84 -3.44 -4.18
C TRP A 101 -24.04 -4.42 -4.16
N PRO A 102 -24.74 -4.67 -5.31
CA PRO A 102 -24.47 -4.12 -6.64
C PRO A 102 -24.68 -2.60 -6.70
N GLY A 103 -23.79 -1.92 -7.45
CA GLY A 103 -23.73 -0.47 -7.55
C GLY A 103 -23.17 0.02 -8.89
N SER A 104 -22.83 1.28 -8.95
CA SER A 104 -22.31 1.92 -10.15
C SER A 104 -20.85 1.55 -10.41
N MET A 105 -20.56 0.98 -11.59
CA MET A 105 -19.19 0.75 -12.04
C MET A 105 -18.37 2.06 -12.14
N GLY A 106 -19.00 3.13 -12.61
CA GLY A 106 -18.35 4.45 -12.67
C GLY A 106 -17.91 4.93 -11.31
N GLU A 107 -18.76 4.78 -10.28
CA GLU A 107 -18.40 5.13 -8.91
C GLU A 107 -17.25 4.26 -8.39
N LEU A 108 -17.30 2.94 -8.60
CA LEU A 108 -16.23 2.03 -8.19
C LEU A 108 -14.89 2.43 -8.81
N LYS A 109 -14.85 2.69 -10.13
CA LYS A 109 -13.64 3.13 -10.83
C LYS A 109 -13.08 4.43 -10.27
N VAL A 110 -13.93 5.41 -10.00
CA VAL A 110 -13.52 6.69 -9.39
C VAL A 110 -12.95 6.48 -7.98
N ARG A 111 -13.57 5.62 -7.17
CA ARG A 111 -13.08 5.32 -5.82
C ARG A 111 -11.74 4.59 -5.86
N LEU A 112 -11.58 3.58 -6.72
CA LEU A 112 -10.30 2.88 -6.93
C LEU A 112 -9.20 3.85 -7.39
N ALA A 113 -9.50 4.76 -8.32
CA ALA A 113 -8.55 5.78 -8.76
C ALA A 113 -8.15 6.72 -7.61
N ARG A 114 -9.10 7.18 -6.81
CA ARG A 114 -8.83 8.03 -5.62
C ARG A 114 -8.02 7.30 -4.55
N LEU A 115 -8.27 6.01 -4.34
CA LEU A 115 -7.44 5.20 -3.46
C LEU A 115 -6.01 5.13 -3.99
N ALA A 116 -5.83 4.87 -5.29
CA ALA A 116 -4.52 4.84 -5.93
C ALA A 116 -3.79 6.19 -5.80
N GLU A 117 -4.49 7.32 -5.98
CA GLU A 117 -3.95 8.67 -5.78
C GLU A 117 -3.55 8.93 -4.33
N LYS A 118 -4.38 8.53 -3.37
CA LYS A 118 -4.12 8.71 -1.93
C LYS A 118 -2.80 8.06 -1.49
N TRP A 119 -2.36 7.01 -2.19
CA TRP A 119 -1.07 6.35 -1.99
C TRP A 119 0.04 6.86 -2.93
N GLY A 120 -0.24 7.88 -3.75
CA GLY A 120 0.71 8.39 -4.73
C GLY A 120 0.94 7.44 -5.91
N MET A 121 -0.05 6.60 -6.21
CA MET A 121 0.00 5.62 -7.30
C MET A 121 -0.62 6.14 -8.61
N SER A 122 -0.73 7.44 -8.78
CA SER A 122 -1.35 8.06 -9.96
C SER A 122 -0.65 7.69 -11.27
N GLU A 123 0.60 7.21 -11.19
CA GLU A 123 1.38 6.71 -12.33
C GLU A 123 2.20 5.49 -11.91
N PRO A 124 2.30 4.42 -12.74
CA PRO A 124 3.14 3.26 -12.44
C PRO A 124 4.57 3.69 -12.14
N GLY A 125 5.07 3.28 -11.00
CA GLY A 125 6.43 3.63 -10.59
C GLY A 125 6.59 4.99 -9.90
N ILE A 126 5.55 5.82 -9.84
CA ILE A 126 5.62 7.13 -9.16
C ILE A 126 4.96 7.08 -7.79
N ILE A 127 5.67 7.51 -6.76
CA ILE A 127 5.14 7.69 -5.40
C ILE A 127 5.11 9.18 -5.10
N LYS A 128 3.91 9.74 -4.87
CA LYS A 128 3.73 11.16 -4.51
C LYS A 128 3.42 11.31 -3.02
N ALA A 129 4.10 12.24 -2.36
CA ALA A 129 3.95 12.53 -0.93
C ALA A 129 4.03 14.04 -0.68
N GLY A 130 2.89 14.74 -0.83
CA GLY A 130 2.92 16.19 -0.93
C GLY A 130 3.77 16.60 -2.13
N ASP A 131 4.76 17.46 -1.89
CA ASP A 131 5.68 17.95 -2.94
C ASP A 131 6.84 16.99 -3.24
N LEU A 132 6.98 15.90 -2.49
CA LEU A 132 7.97 14.85 -2.74
C LEU A 132 7.43 13.86 -3.77
N VAL A 133 8.17 13.68 -4.86
CA VAL A 133 7.87 12.70 -5.92
C VAL A 133 9.05 11.74 -6.05
N ILE A 134 8.77 10.45 -5.99
CA ILE A 134 9.77 9.37 -6.10
C ILE A 134 9.43 8.56 -7.36
N ASP A 135 10.25 8.64 -8.38
CA ASP A 135 10.19 7.75 -9.54
C ASP A 135 10.98 6.48 -9.24
N THR A 136 10.27 5.39 -9.01
CA THR A 136 10.88 4.11 -8.65
C THR A 136 11.43 3.36 -9.86
N LEU A 137 11.03 3.73 -11.08
CA LEU A 137 11.54 3.16 -12.34
C LEU A 137 12.75 3.93 -12.84
N GLY A 138 12.70 5.27 -12.81
CA GLY A 138 13.82 6.13 -13.15
C GLY A 138 14.86 6.25 -12.04
N CYS A 139 14.58 5.76 -10.82
CA CYS A 139 15.43 5.95 -9.63
C CYS A 139 15.69 7.43 -9.31
N GLU A 140 14.72 8.30 -9.58
CA GLU A 140 14.80 9.74 -9.38
C GLU A 140 13.89 10.19 -8.23
N VAL A 141 14.32 11.22 -7.51
CA VAL A 141 13.52 11.83 -6.45
C VAL A 141 13.52 13.34 -6.63
N THR A 142 12.33 13.95 -6.61
CA THR A 142 12.19 15.40 -6.65
C THR A 142 11.42 15.91 -5.44
N LEU A 143 11.79 17.08 -4.95
CA LEU A 143 11.04 17.84 -3.93
C LEU A 143 10.69 19.21 -4.50
N SER A 144 9.41 19.53 -4.56
CA SER A 144 8.90 20.77 -5.19
C SER A 144 9.43 20.98 -6.62
N GLY A 145 9.55 19.88 -7.40
CA GLY A 145 10.07 19.87 -8.76
C GLY A 145 11.60 19.93 -8.88
N ARG A 146 12.35 20.05 -7.77
CA ARG A 146 13.81 20.03 -7.75
C ARG A 146 14.34 18.62 -7.59
N LEU A 147 15.17 18.15 -8.51
CA LEU A 147 15.85 16.85 -8.43
C LEU A 147 16.79 16.80 -7.21
N LEU A 148 16.71 15.70 -6.45
CA LEU A 148 17.53 15.44 -5.28
C LEU A 148 18.61 14.39 -5.60
N ASP A 149 19.83 14.66 -5.16
CA ASP A 149 20.95 13.71 -5.28
C ASP A 149 20.96 12.75 -4.09
N LEU A 150 20.38 11.58 -4.27
CA LEU A 150 20.37 10.49 -3.28
C LEU A 150 21.36 9.40 -3.68
N THR A 151 22.08 8.87 -2.71
CA THR A 151 22.83 7.62 -2.91
C THR A 151 21.86 6.45 -3.11
N PHE A 152 22.31 5.38 -3.73
CA PHE A 152 21.49 4.17 -3.94
C PHE A 152 20.82 3.67 -2.65
N ARG A 153 21.55 3.65 -1.52
CA ARG A 153 21.00 3.19 -0.23
C ARG A 153 19.99 4.18 0.37
N GLU A 154 20.18 5.47 0.20
CA GLU A 154 19.21 6.48 0.61
C GLU A 154 17.93 6.39 -0.24
N PHE A 155 18.07 6.18 -1.54
CA PHE A 155 16.95 5.95 -2.45
C PHE A 155 16.14 4.70 -2.07
N GLU A 156 16.80 3.53 -1.90
CA GLU A 156 16.13 2.28 -1.52
C GLU A 156 15.44 2.39 -0.15
N LEU A 157 16.09 3.05 0.83
CA LEU A 157 15.50 3.30 2.15
C LEU A 157 14.25 4.21 2.05
N LEU A 158 14.34 5.30 1.29
CA LEU A 158 13.23 6.20 1.05
C LEU A 158 12.08 5.50 0.34
N LYS A 159 12.38 4.80 -0.75
CA LYS A 159 11.41 4.03 -1.53
C LYS A 159 10.67 3.01 -0.65
N PHE A 160 11.41 2.20 0.13
CA PHE A 160 10.81 1.21 1.01
C PHE A 160 9.90 1.85 2.06
N LEU A 161 10.35 2.90 2.74
CA LEU A 161 9.57 3.62 3.74
C LEU A 161 8.34 4.30 3.12
N ALA A 162 8.48 4.93 1.94
CA ALA A 162 7.39 5.60 1.25
C ALA A 162 6.34 4.63 0.67
N GLN A 163 6.75 3.43 0.29
CA GLN A 163 5.83 2.34 -0.09
C GLN A 163 5.05 1.77 1.10
N ASN A 164 5.54 1.98 2.33
CA ASN A 164 4.96 1.45 3.57
C ASN A 164 4.54 2.58 4.53
N ARG A 165 3.85 3.60 4.02
CA ARG A 165 3.46 4.79 4.80
C ARG A 165 2.70 4.43 6.08
N GLY A 166 3.05 5.11 7.17
CA GLY A 166 2.40 4.97 8.47
C GLY A 166 2.84 3.74 9.26
N ARG A 167 3.47 2.74 8.63
CA ARG A 167 4.01 1.56 9.31
C ARG A 167 5.37 1.87 9.94
N VAL A 168 5.56 1.44 11.17
CA VAL A 168 6.84 1.56 11.88
C VAL A 168 7.68 0.32 11.62
N PHE A 169 8.93 0.52 11.23
CA PHE A 169 9.91 -0.54 11.05
C PHE A 169 11.03 -0.41 12.06
N SER A 170 11.43 -1.52 12.67
CA SER A 170 12.61 -1.55 13.52
C SER A 170 13.88 -1.28 12.69
N ARG A 171 14.96 -0.88 13.36
CA ARG A 171 16.26 -0.67 12.70
C ARG A 171 16.77 -1.94 12.04
N GLU A 172 16.61 -3.07 12.73
CA GLU A 172 16.97 -4.39 12.21
C GLU A 172 16.16 -4.75 10.95
N ALA A 173 14.84 -4.55 10.97
CA ALA A 173 13.98 -4.80 9.81
C ALA A 173 14.39 -3.95 8.61
N LEU A 174 14.70 -2.65 8.82
CA LEU A 174 15.18 -1.76 7.76
C LEU A 174 16.55 -2.17 7.25
N LEU A 175 17.46 -2.58 8.15
CA LEU A 175 18.78 -3.06 7.77
C LEU A 175 18.69 -4.28 6.86
N ASN A 176 17.96 -5.30 7.30
CA ASN A 176 17.77 -6.54 6.55
C ASN A 176 17.12 -6.29 5.19
N LYS A 177 16.10 -5.40 5.13
CA LYS A 177 15.35 -5.14 3.89
C LYS A 177 16.15 -4.31 2.88
N VAL A 178 16.93 -3.32 3.32
CA VAL A 178 17.62 -2.40 2.42
C VAL A 178 19.05 -2.83 2.14
N TRP A 179 19.74 -3.45 3.11
CA TRP A 179 21.13 -3.89 2.96
C TRP A 179 21.29 -5.38 2.74
N GLY A 180 20.28 -6.18 3.09
CA GLY A 180 20.28 -7.64 2.99
C GLY A 180 20.69 -8.31 4.29
N TYR A 181 20.30 -9.58 4.44
CA TYR A 181 20.56 -10.37 5.66
C TYR A 181 22.07 -10.63 5.93
N ASP A 182 22.89 -10.62 4.89
CA ASP A 182 24.33 -10.86 4.99
C ASP A 182 25.13 -9.59 5.30
N TYR A 183 24.46 -8.47 5.62
CA TYR A 183 25.15 -7.24 5.91
C TYR A 183 25.67 -7.23 7.34
N TYR A 184 27.01 -7.18 7.51
CA TYR A 184 27.69 -7.20 8.81
C TYR A 184 27.73 -5.86 9.56
N GLY A 185 27.08 -4.82 9.07
CA GLY A 185 26.98 -3.52 9.74
C GLY A 185 25.95 -3.54 10.87
N GLY A 186 26.18 -2.75 11.92
CA GLY A 186 25.22 -2.59 13.01
C GLY A 186 24.00 -1.76 12.62
N ASP A 187 22.92 -1.89 13.39
CA ASP A 187 21.63 -1.21 13.23
C ASP A 187 21.74 0.34 13.23
N ARG A 188 22.80 0.89 13.84
CA ARG A 188 23.15 2.33 13.76
C ARG A 188 23.40 2.82 12.34
N THR A 189 23.71 1.93 11.39
CA THR A 189 23.82 2.28 9.96
C THR A 189 22.55 2.89 9.45
N VAL A 190 21.40 2.38 9.90
CA VAL A 190 20.07 2.89 9.52
C VAL A 190 19.90 4.33 10.01
N ASP A 191 20.24 4.62 11.28
CA ASP A 191 20.09 5.98 11.85
C ASP A 191 20.94 7.00 11.08
N VAL A 192 22.16 6.62 10.67
CA VAL A 192 23.03 7.49 9.87
C VAL A 192 22.40 7.81 8.51
N HIS A 193 21.84 6.79 7.82
CA HIS A 193 21.20 7.00 6.53
C HIS A 193 19.88 7.75 6.66
N ILE A 194 19.08 7.52 7.69
CA ILE A 194 17.88 8.32 8.00
C ILE A 194 18.26 9.79 8.21
N THR A 195 19.33 10.08 8.96
CA THR A 195 19.78 11.45 9.19
C THR A 195 20.22 12.13 7.89
N ARG A 196 21.01 11.44 7.06
CA ARG A 196 21.44 11.97 5.75
C ARG A 196 20.25 12.16 4.80
N LEU A 197 19.35 11.18 4.76
CA LEU A 197 18.15 11.24 3.94
C LEU A 197 17.28 12.45 4.32
N ARG A 198 16.99 12.64 5.62
CA ARG A 198 16.25 13.81 6.11
C ARG A 198 16.91 15.12 5.68
N GLY A 199 18.23 15.24 5.82
CA GLY A 199 18.96 16.44 5.39
C GLY A 199 18.82 16.76 3.90
N LYS A 200 18.39 15.80 3.07
CA LYS A 200 18.17 15.97 1.63
C LYS A 200 16.72 16.20 1.24
N ILE A 201 15.77 15.53 1.94
CA ILE A 201 14.35 15.54 1.59
C ILE A 201 13.49 16.42 2.51
N GLU A 202 14.00 16.87 3.66
CA GLU A 202 13.24 17.63 4.66
C GLU A 202 13.79 19.04 4.82
N ASP A 203 12.90 19.99 5.12
CA ASP A 203 13.21 21.38 5.43
C ASP A 203 12.22 21.92 6.49
N SER A 204 12.15 23.25 6.69
CA SER A 204 11.20 23.86 7.64
C SER A 204 9.73 23.61 7.33
N SER A 205 9.41 23.32 6.07
CA SER A 205 8.02 23.11 5.58
C SER A 205 7.71 21.63 5.35
N HIS A 206 8.73 20.80 5.15
CA HIS A 206 8.57 19.40 4.74
C HIS A 206 9.20 18.46 5.76
N THR A 207 8.42 17.54 6.29
CA THR A 207 8.88 16.45 7.16
C THR A 207 8.22 15.15 6.72
N PHE A 208 9.00 14.17 6.30
CA PHE A 208 8.50 12.92 5.71
C PHE A 208 8.75 11.69 6.58
N VAL A 209 9.90 11.61 7.25
CA VAL A 209 10.31 10.45 8.03
C VAL A 209 10.25 10.76 9.52
N GLU A 210 9.56 9.94 10.29
CA GLU A 210 9.44 10.06 11.74
C GLU A 210 10.25 8.96 12.44
N THR A 211 10.87 9.32 13.56
CA THR A 211 11.46 8.35 14.49
C THR A 211 10.46 8.05 15.59
N VAL A 212 10.04 6.79 15.70
CA VAL A 212 9.24 6.30 16.81
C VAL A 212 10.19 5.82 17.89
N ARG A 213 10.22 6.55 19.02
CA ARG A 213 11.19 6.33 20.09
C ARG A 213 11.19 4.88 20.58
N ASN A 214 12.38 4.30 20.71
CA ASN A 214 12.62 2.91 21.13
C ASN A 214 12.09 1.82 20.19
N ILE A 215 11.45 2.17 19.04
CA ILE A 215 10.92 1.21 18.09
C ILE A 215 11.70 1.28 16.77
N GLY A 216 11.70 2.43 16.08
CA GLY A 216 12.34 2.54 14.79
C GLY A 216 11.91 3.77 14.00
N HIS A 217 11.69 3.59 12.69
CA HIS A 217 11.35 4.70 11.80
C HIS A 217 10.12 4.37 10.96
N ARG A 218 9.40 5.43 10.54
CA ARG A 218 8.28 5.35 9.60
C ARG A 218 8.25 6.52 8.65
N PHE A 219 7.68 6.34 7.48
CA PHE A 219 7.25 7.43 6.63
C PHE A 219 5.89 7.93 7.10
N LYS A 220 5.67 9.24 7.14
CA LYS A 220 4.39 9.81 7.58
C LYS A 220 3.22 9.29 6.75
N ARG A 221 2.05 9.22 7.36
CA ARG A 221 0.83 8.75 6.70
C ARG A 221 0.16 9.86 5.88
N ARG A 222 0.29 11.11 6.34
CA ARG A 222 -0.33 12.31 5.72
C ARG A 222 0.69 13.45 5.67
N PHE A 223 0.55 14.32 4.68
CA PHE A 223 1.37 15.50 4.42
C PHE A 223 0.49 16.74 4.31
#